data_04a0416ec9c16c31bc72b972cc215a42
#
_entry.id   04a0416ec9c16c31bc72b972cc215a42
#
_cell.length_a   1.000
_cell.length_b   1.000
_cell.length_c   1.000
_cell.angle_alpha   90.00
_cell.angle_beta   90.00
_cell.angle_gamma   90.00
#
_symmetry.space_group_name_H-M   'P 1'
#
loop_
_entity.id
_entity.type
_entity.pdbx_description
1 polymer ?
#
loop_
_entity_poly.entity_id
_entity_poly.type
_entity_poly.pdbx_seq_one_letter_code
_entity_poly.pdbx_strand_id
1 'polypeptide(L)'
;ASSRQVSGNTIVHATRGTFLVSAQLDRSVFRPGSAAQVSVRAVDYLGVPRAGVPVTLDLEKLDYAGGYYNPPTVTRISGTTATTDADGRATAGITLPPNQSGSFRVTVKAAENERELTDQAWLWVPGSQDTTAEDEGDRFLELLADRRSYAPGDVARLVVRGDSITGPILVTKEGQHVSWHQVLRPAASDAIEVPVDSADIGDVY
;
A
#
# COMPACT_ATOMS: atom_id res chain seq x y z
N ALA A 1 38.85 47.00 2.50
CA ALA A 1 38.07 46.23 1.52
C ALA A 1 37.31 45.12 2.29
N SER A 2 35.99 45.19 2.32
CA SER A 2 35.16 44.13 2.91
C SER A 2 34.94 43.05 1.85
N SER A 3 35.48 41.87 2.04
CA SER A 3 35.14 40.70 1.22
C SER A 3 33.74 40.22 1.58
N ARG A 4 32.81 40.30 0.65
CA ARG A 4 31.44 39.79 0.80
C ARG A 4 31.40 38.40 0.19
N GLN A 5 31.17 37.40 1.00
CA GLN A 5 30.93 36.02 0.52
C GLN A 5 29.47 35.88 0.11
N VAL A 6 29.22 35.45 -1.10
CA VAL A 6 27.87 35.09 -1.59
C VAL A 6 27.89 33.58 -1.87
N SER A 7 26.99 32.85 -1.27
CA SER A 7 26.80 31.42 -1.51
C SER A 7 25.40 31.16 -2.10
N GLY A 8 25.31 30.23 -3.03
CA GLY A 8 24.05 29.75 -3.59
C GLY A 8 24.01 28.23 -3.58
N ASN A 9 22.86 27.67 -3.33
CA ASN A 9 22.61 26.22 -3.36
C ASN A 9 21.62 25.88 -4.46
N THR A 10 21.85 24.76 -5.13
CA THR A 10 20.89 24.18 -6.08
C THR A 10 20.76 22.69 -5.80
N ILE A 11 19.58 22.14 -6.10
CA ILE A 11 19.33 20.70 -6.02
C ILE A 11 19.47 20.14 -7.42
N VAL A 12 20.33 19.13 -7.57
CA VAL A 12 20.49 18.37 -8.81
C VAL A 12 19.92 16.97 -8.58
N HIS A 13 18.92 16.59 -9.38
CA HIS A 13 18.38 15.25 -9.38
C HIS A 13 19.21 14.36 -10.31
N ALA A 14 19.96 13.41 -9.73
CA ALA A 14 20.63 12.38 -10.50
C ALA A 14 19.70 11.16 -10.61
N THR A 15 19.36 10.75 -11.81
CA THR A 15 18.37 9.72 -12.07
C THR A 15 18.96 8.59 -12.92
N ARG A 16 18.41 7.38 -12.77
CA ARG A 16 18.86 6.21 -13.55
C ARG A 16 18.16 6.05 -14.90
N GLY A 17 17.03 6.74 -15.12
CA GLY A 17 16.25 6.69 -16.34
C GLY A 17 15.77 8.08 -16.76
N THR A 18 15.01 8.21 -17.85
CA THR A 18 14.41 9.48 -18.30
C THR A 18 13.00 9.69 -17.74
N PHE A 19 12.38 8.68 -17.17
CA PHE A 19 11.05 8.75 -16.54
C PHE A 19 10.95 7.87 -15.29
N LEU A 20 9.90 8.07 -14.53
CA LEU A 20 9.52 7.30 -13.35
C LEU A 20 8.24 6.54 -13.63
N VAL A 21 8.13 5.35 -13.05
CA VAL A 21 6.88 4.58 -12.97
C VAL A 21 6.44 4.56 -11.53
N SER A 22 5.15 4.77 -11.28
CA SER A 22 4.56 4.60 -9.96
C SER A 22 3.33 3.71 -10.03
N ALA A 23 3.11 2.93 -8.98
CA ALA A 23 2.01 1.99 -8.83
C ALA A 23 1.19 2.33 -7.58
N GLN A 24 -0.12 2.30 -7.72
CA GLN A 24 -1.04 2.51 -6.62
C GLN A 24 -2.20 1.53 -6.73
N LEU A 25 -2.53 0.88 -5.61
CA LEU A 25 -3.74 0.07 -5.47
C LEU A 25 -4.92 0.95 -5.06
N ASP A 26 -6.13 0.55 -5.46
CA ASP A 26 -7.38 1.19 -5.03
C ASP A 26 -7.61 1.06 -3.51
N ARG A 27 -7.03 0.03 -2.88
CA ARG A 27 -7.03 -0.22 -1.43
C ARG A 27 -5.82 -1.08 -1.05
N SER A 28 -5.56 -1.23 0.24
CA SER A 28 -4.45 -2.04 0.75
C SER A 28 -4.89 -3.39 1.33
N VAL A 29 -6.20 -3.59 1.59
CA VAL A 29 -6.75 -4.84 2.14
C VAL A 29 -7.76 -5.43 1.18
N PHE A 30 -7.62 -6.71 0.89
CA PHE A 30 -8.45 -7.43 -0.06
C PHE A 30 -8.94 -8.76 0.51
N ARG A 31 -10.10 -9.21 0.07
CA ARG A 31 -10.56 -10.59 0.36
C ARG A 31 -9.87 -11.59 -0.57
N PRO A 32 -9.65 -12.84 -0.12
CA PRO A 32 -9.21 -13.92 -1.01
C PRO A 32 -10.11 -14.02 -2.23
N GLY A 33 -9.53 -14.21 -3.41
CA GLY A 33 -10.26 -14.33 -4.68
C GLY A 33 -10.82 -13.03 -5.25
N SER A 34 -10.68 -11.88 -4.56
CA SER A 34 -11.17 -10.61 -5.09
C SER A 34 -10.24 -10.03 -6.16
N ALA A 35 -10.75 -9.11 -6.96
CA ALA A 35 -9.96 -8.34 -7.90
C ALA A 35 -9.41 -7.08 -7.23
N ALA A 36 -8.12 -6.82 -7.43
CA ALA A 36 -7.44 -5.57 -7.10
C ALA A 36 -7.26 -4.73 -8.36
N GLN A 37 -7.52 -3.43 -8.26
CA GLN A 37 -7.26 -2.51 -9.34
C GLN A 37 -5.96 -1.75 -9.07
N VAL A 38 -5.03 -1.81 -10.02
CA VAL A 38 -3.73 -1.14 -9.95
C VAL A 38 -3.72 0.00 -10.93
N SER A 39 -3.54 1.21 -10.41
CA SER A 39 -3.29 2.40 -11.21
C SER A 39 -1.79 2.60 -11.36
N VAL A 40 -1.34 2.76 -12.59
CA VAL A 40 0.07 3.02 -12.93
C VAL A 40 0.17 4.41 -13.51
N ARG A 41 1.23 5.12 -13.17
CA ARG A 41 1.57 6.41 -13.77
C ARG A 41 3.02 6.42 -14.22
N ALA A 42 3.26 6.86 -15.45
CA ALA A 42 4.58 7.10 -16.00
C ALA A 42 4.75 8.60 -16.30
N VAL A 43 5.77 9.23 -15.70
CA VAL A 43 6.07 10.66 -15.87
C VAL A 43 7.58 10.86 -15.94
N ASP A 44 8.02 11.85 -16.67
CA ASP A 44 9.41 12.26 -16.59
C ASP A 44 9.69 13.05 -15.30
N TYR A 45 10.95 13.42 -15.09
CA TYR A 45 11.38 14.13 -13.88
C TYR A 45 10.90 15.59 -13.78
N LEU A 46 10.26 16.09 -14.82
CA LEU A 46 9.58 17.40 -14.83
C LEU A 46 8.07 17.25 -14.63
N GLY A 47 7.58 16.00 -14.46
CA GLY A 47 6.16 15.70 -14.27
C GLY A 47 5.38 15.56 -15.57
N VAL A 48 6.05 15.59 -16.73
CA VAL A 48 5.39 15.43 -18.04
C VAL A 48 4.98 13.97 -18.24
N PRO A 49 3.71 13.71 -18.59
CA PRO A 49 3.21 12.36 -18.85
C PRO A 49 3.99 11.63 -19.96
N ARG A 50 4.21 10.34 -19.77
CA ARG A 50 4.80 9.45 -20.76
C ARG A 50 3.76 8.48 -21.29
N ALA A 51 3.28 8.75 -22.51
CA ALA A 51 2.32 7.92 -23.21
C ALA A 51 3.01 6.73 -23.88
N GLY A 52 2.25 5.64 -24.08
CA GLY A 52 2.69 4.48 -24.82
C GLY A 52 3.76 3.62 -24.14
N VAL A 53 3.97 3.80 -22.83
CA VAL A 53 4.93 3.00 -22.06
C VAL A 53 4.29 1.63 -21.75
N PRO A 54 4.86 0.53 -22.26
CA PRO A 54 4.41 -0.80 -21.87
C PRO A 54 4.89 -1.09 -20.44
N VAL A 55 3.99 -1.57 -19.59
CA VAL A 55 4.27 -1.96 -18.22
C VAL A 55 3.83 -3.40 -17.97
N THR A 56 4.63 -4.12 -17.22
CA THR A 56 4.29 -5.45 -16.69
C THR A 56 4.00 -5.32 -15.20
N LEU A 57 2.92 -5.95 -14.75
CA LEU A 57 2.51 -5.99 -13.37
C LEU A 57 2.57 -7.43 -12.88
N ASP A 58 3.40 -7.71 -11.90
CA ASP A 58 3.55 -9.03 -11.29
C ASP A 58 2.95 -9.02 -9.89
N LEU A 59 1.98 -9.89 -9.62
CA LEU A 59 1.49 -10.19 -8.28
C LEU A 59 2.43 -11.20 -7.63
N GLU A 60 2.97 -10.84 -6.47
CA GLU A 60 3.93 -11.65 -5.72
C GLU A 60 3.43 -11.86 -4.29
N LYS A 61 3.56 -13.08 -3.79
CA LYS A 61 3.36 -13.40 -2.38
C LYS A 61 4.67 -13.27 -1.63
N LEU A 62 4.59 -12.72 -0.42
CA LEU A 62 5.72 -12.51 0.48
C LEU A 62 5.55 -13.42 1.69
N ASP A 63 6.53 -14.29 1.92
CA ASP A 63 6.56 -15.21 3.05
C ASP A 63 7.72 -14.82 3.98
N TYR A 64 7.39 -14.44 5.21
CA TYR A 64 8.32 -13.98 6.25
C TYR A 64 8.68 -15.10 7.24
N ALA A 65 8.65 -16.36 6.83
CA ALA A 65 8.95 -17.51 7.69
C ALA A 65 10.29 -17.44 8.47
N GLY A 66 11.19 -16.55 8.06
CA GLY A 66 12.48 -16.32 8.73
C GLY A 66 12.49 -15.21 9.78
N GLY A 67 11.32 -14.66 10.16
CA GLY A 67 11.20 -13.51 11.05
C GLY A 67 11.39 -12.16 10.36
N TYR A 68 11.01 -11.08 11.05
CA TYR A 68 10.94 -9.71 10.49
C TYR A 68 12.28 -9.17 9.94
N TYR A 69 13.41 -9.63 10.48
CA TYR A 69 14.75 -9.16 10.07
C TYR A 69 15.31 -9.89 8.85
N ASN A 70 14.66 -10.97 8.40
CA ASN A 70 15.08 -11.70 7.21
C ASN A 70 14.27 -11.25 5.99
N PRO A 71 14.88 -11.18 4.79
CA PRO A 71 14.13 -10.87 3.59
C PRO A 71 13.08 -11.95 3.34
N PRO A 72 11.85 -11.59 2.93
CA PRO A 72 10.83 -12.59 2.66
C PRO A 72 11.18 -13.44 1.44
N THR A 73 10.73 -14.69 1.47
CA THR A 73 10.67 -15.48 0.24
C THR A 73 9.60 -14.90 -0.67
N VAL A 74 9.97 -14.60 -1.91
CA VAL A 74 9.09 -13.99 -2.89
C VAL A 74 8.64 -15.04 -3.89
N THR A 75 7.33 -15.25 -4.01
CA THR A 75 6.75 -16.18 -4.99
C THR A 75 5.85 -15.42 -5.94
N ARG A 76 6.16 -15.42 -7.24
CA ARG A 76 5.31 -14.86 -8.28
C ARG A 76 4.04 -15.71 -8.44
N ILE A 77 2.89 -15.07 -8.33
CA ILE A 77 1.56 -15.72 -8.42
C ILE A 77 0.98 -15.58 -9.81
N SER A 78 0.92 -14.36 -10.33
CA SER A 78 0.33 -14.04 -11.63
C SER A 78 0.96 -12.77 -12.18
N GLY A 79 0.61 -12.41 -13.40
CA GLY A 79 1.03 -11.15 -13.99
C GLY A 79 0.12 -10.74 -15.13
N THR A 80 0.13 -9.45 -15.40
CA THR A 80 -0.60 -8.82 -16.51
C THR A 80 0.23 -7.70 -17.11
N THR A 81 -0.18 -7.19 -18.26
CA THR A 81 0.45 -6.07 -18.93
C THR A 81 -0.54 -4.97 -19.19
N ALA A 82 -0.07 -3.74 -19.24
CA ALA A 82 -0.85 -2.59 -19.66
C ALA A 82 0.06 -1.61 -20.43
N THR A 83 -0.54 -0.60 -21.04
CA THR A 83 0.20 0.46 -21.73
C THR A 83 -0.37 1.81 -21.28
N THR A 84 0.49 2.78 -21.01
CA THR A 84 0.06 4.10 -20.58
C THR A 84 -0.62 4.88 -21.72
N ASP A 85 -1.67 5.58 -21.38
CA ASP A 85 -2.43 6.48 -22.25
C ASP A 85 -1.70 7.84 -22.47
N ALA A 86 -2.39 8.79 -23.12
CA ALA A 86 -1.86 10.13 -23.40
C ALA A 86 -1.52 10.92 -22.14
N ASP A 87 -2.17 10.61 -21.01
CA ASP A 87 -1.92 11.24 -19.69
C ASP A 87 -0.86 10.49 -18.88
N GLY A 88 -0.18 9.52 -19.48
CA GLY A 88 0.82 8.68 -18.84
C GLY A 88 0.22 7.71 -17.82
N ARG A 89 -1.06 7.36 -17.93
CA ARG A 89 -1.77 6.50 -16.99
C ARG A 89 -2.11 5.15 -17.62
N ALA A 90 -2.08 4.12 -16.81
CA ALA A 90 -2.63 2.81 -17.14
C ALA A 90 -3.36 2.24 -15.93
N THR A 91 -4.35 1.40 -16.18
CA THR A 91 -5.06 0.67 -15.12
C THR A 91 -5.11 -0.80 -15.50
N ALA A 92 -4.82 -1.67 -14.54
CA ALA A 92 -4.87 -3.11 -14.73
C ALA A 92 -5.56 -3.79 -13.55
N GLY A 93 -6.38 -4.80 -13.84
CA GLY A 93 -6.98 -5.67 -12.85
C GLY A 93 -6.10 -6.89 -12.59
N ILE A 94 -5.91 -7.24 -11.31
CA ILE A 94 -5.20 -8.44 -10.88
C ILE A 94 -6.12 -9.22 -9.95
N THR A 95 -6.35 -10.50 -10.24
CA THR A 95 -7.16 -11.38 -9.37
C THR A 95 -6.26 -12.02 -8.32
N LEU A 96 -6.66 -11.89 -7.07
CA LEU A 96 -5.99 -12.50 -5.94
C LEU A 96 -6.34 -14.00 -5.84
N PRO A 97 -5.41 -14.84 -5.41
CA PRO A 97 -5.70 -16.27 -5.24
C PRO A 97 -6.78 -16.50 -4.17
N PRO A 98 -7.79 -17.37 -4.42
CA PRO A 98 -8.91 -17.57 -3.50
C PRO A 98 -8.54 -18.30 -2.21
N ASN A 99 -7.43 -19.05 -2.22
CA ASN A 99 -7.02 -19.91 -1.11
C ASN A 99 -5.69 -19.50 -0.48
N GLN A 100 -5.29 -18.24 -0.66
CA GLN A 100 -4.06 -17.73 -0.08
C GLN A 100 -4.33 -16.43 0.68
N SER A 101 -3.69 -16.32 1.82
CA SER A 101 -3.73 -15.15 2.70
C SER A 101 -2.32 -14.65 2.98
N GLY A 102 -2.21 -13.52 3.66
CA GLY A 102 -0.94 -12.91 4.06
C GLY A 102 -0.55 -11.71 3.22
N SER A 103 0.73 -11.40 3.20
CA SER A 103 1.29 -10.24 2.52
C SER A 103 1.54 -10.52 1.04
N PHE A 104 1.10 -9.59 0.22
CA PHE A 104 1.36 -9.59 -1.21
C PHE A 104 1.90 -8.23 -1.64
N ARG A 105 2.51 -8.18 -2.81
CA ARG A 105 2.82 -6.94 -3.48
C ARG A 105 2.57 -7.06 -4.98
N VAL A 106 2.28 -5.94 -5.60
CA VAL A 106 2.31 -5.81 -7.05
C VAL A 106 3.59 -5.07 -7.42
N THR A 107 4.46 -5.72 -8.16
CA THR A 107 5.65 -5.10 -8.74
C THR A 107 5.33 -4.67 -10.16
N VAL A 108 5.40 -3.37 -10.41
CA VAL A 108 5.26 -2.79 -11.74
C VAL A 108 6.63 -2.59 -12.34
N LYS A 109 6.80 -2.99 -13.61
CA LYS A 109 8.05 -2.91 -14.36
C LYS A 109 7.82 -2.23 -15.69
N ALA A 110 8.70 -1.31 -16.03
CA ALA A 110 8.79 -0.71 -17.37
C ALA A 110 10.22 -0.80 -17.86
N ALA A 111 10.41 -1.07 -19.15
CA ALA A 111 11.73 -1.10 -19.74
C ALA A 111 12.06 0.25 -20.38
N GLU A 112 13.27 0.73 -20.14
CA GLU A 112 13.87 1.85 -20.84
C GLU A 112 15.26 1.47 -21.33
N ASN A 113 15.38 1.20 -22.64
CA ASN A 113 16.59 0.64 -23.24
C ASN A 113 16.95 -0.71 -22.55
N GLU A 114 18.15 -0.81 -21.96
CA GLU A 114 18.60 -2.00 -21.23
C GLU A 114 18.30 -1.93 -19.71
N ARG A 115 17.49 -0.97 -19.26
CA ARG A 115 17.18 -0.75 -17.85
C ARG A 115 15.75 -1.10 -17.54
N GLU A 116 15.54 -1.62 -16.35
CA GLU A 116 14.22 -1.85 -15.77
C GLU A 116 13.93 -0.77 -14.72
N LEU A 117 12.82 -0.08 -14.90
CA LEU A 117 12.25 0.86 -13.93
C LEU A 117 11.16 0.14 -13.18
N THR A 118 11.19 0.18 -11.86
CA THR A 118 10.26 -0.58 -11.02
C THR A 118 9.65 0.28 -9.93
N ASP A 119 8.40 -0.03 -9.60
CA ASP A 119 7.73 0.42 -8.37
C ASP A 119 6.89 -0.69 -7.78
N GLN A 120 6.53 -0.59 -6.51
CA GLN A 120 5.86 -1.64 -5.75
C GLN A 120 4.69 -1.09 -4.96
N ALA A 121 3.54 -1.74 -5.06
CA ALA A 121 2.37 -1.48 -4.24
C ALA A 121 2.05 -2.71 -3.37
N TRP A 122 1.91 -2.49 -2.07
CA TRP A 122 1.74 -3.54 -1.07
C TRP A 122 0.27 -3.73 -0.74
N LEU A 123 -0.12 -4.99 -0.54
CA LEU A 123 -1.48 -5.33 -0.13
C LEU A 123 -1.48 -6.52 0.81
N TRP A 124 -2.54 -6.64 1.56
CA TRP A 124 -2.75 -7.73 2.50
C TRP A 124 -4.08 -8.45 2.27
N VAL A 125 -4.05 -9.77 2.42
CA VAL A 125 -5.23 -10.63 2.28
C VAL A 125 -5.42 -11.38 3.60
N PRO A 126 -6.46 -11.05 4.42
CA PRO A 126 -6.72 -11.75 5.67
C PRO A 126 -7.06 -13.22 5.43
N GLY A 127 -6.49 -14.09 6.26
CA GLY A 127 -6.79 -15.51 6.29
C GLY A 127 -7.82 -15.86 7.34
N SER A 128 -8.53 -16.97 7.15
CA SER A 128 -9.40 -17.54 8.17
C SER A 128 -8.64 -18.20 9.33
N GLN A 129 -7.33 -18.33 9.22
CA GLN A 129 -6.43 -18.95 10.18
C GLN A 129 -5.06 -18.26 10.19
N ASP A 130 -5.00 -16.94 10.33
CA ASP A 130 -3.75 -16.27 10.70
C ASP A 130 -3.47 -16.45 12.21
N THR A 131 -3.55 -17.69 12.68
CA THR A 131 -3.21 -18.10 14.03
C THR A 131 -2.00 -19.03 14.04
N THR A 132 -1.08 -18.91 13.12
CA THR A 132 0.23 -19.54 13.25
C THR A 132 1.18 -18.58 13.95
N ALA A 133 0.94 -18.40 15.24
CA ALA A 133 1.94 -17.86 16.12
C ALA A 133 2.70 -19.01 16.76
N GLU A 134 3.86 -19.31 16.25
CA GLU A 134 4.97 -19.83 17.03
C GLU A 134 6.13 -18.83 16.88
N ASP A 135 5.89 -17.62 17.39
CA ASP A 135 6.99 -16.71 17.73
C ASP A 135 6.63 -16.00 19.03
N GLU A 136 7.24 -16.45 20.12
CA GLU A 136 7.09 -15.89 21.48
C GLU A 136 7.84 -14.56 21.62
N GLY A 137 7.64 -13.60 20.71
CA GLY A 137 8.43 -12.38 20.78
C GLY A 137 7.62 -11.09 20.89
N ASP A 138 6.82 -10.79 19.93
CA ASP A 138 6.12 -9.51 19.89
C ASP A 138 4.65 -9.70 19.49
N ARG A 139 3.76 -9.61 20.47
CA ARG A 139 2.32 -9.47 20.24
C ARG A 139 2.08 -8.10 19.64
N PHE A 140 1.77 -8.03 18.36
CA PHE A 140 1.43 -6.77 17.73
C PHE A 140 -0.06 -6.69 17.42
N LEU A 141 -0.57 -5.48 17.46
CA LEU A 141 -1.89 -5.12 17.00
C LEU A 141 -1.73 -4.07 15.90
N GLU A 142 -2.24 -4.35 14.72
CA GLU A 142 -2.15 -3.46 13.57
C GLU A 142 -3.55 -3.11 13.08
N LEU A 143 -3.76 -1.85 12.74
CA LEU A 143 -4.98 -1.35 12.15
C LEU A 143 -4.72 -1.01 10.68
N LEU A 144 -5.42 -1.69 9.79
CA LEU A 144 -5.25 -1.55 8.35
C LEU A 144 -6.48 -0.87 7.76
N ALA A 145 -6.27 0.28 7.12
CA ALA A 145 -7.31 1.01 6.42
C ALA A 145 -7.48 0.52 4.98
N ASP A 146 -8.71 0.53 4.46
CA ASP A 146 -9.00 0.17 3.07
C ASP A 146 -8.50 1.20 2.05
N ARG A 147 -8.24 2.45 2.48
CA ARG A 147 -7.71 3.55 1.65
C ARG A 147 -6.66 4.33 2.42
N ARG A 148 -5.85 5.09 1.69
CA ARG A 148 -4.82 5.97 2.27
C ARG A 148 -5.34 7.35 2.68
N SER A 149 -6.46 7.77 2.11
CA SER A 149 -7.08 9.07 2.39
C SER A 149 -8.58 8.99 2.20
N TYR A 150 -9.30 9.81 2.93
CA TYR A 150 -10.76 9.90 2.93
C TYR A 150 -11.17 11.36 2.85
N ALA A 151 -12.34 11.60 2.30
CA ALA A 151 -12.98 12.91 2.31
C ALA A 151 -14.05 12.97 3.42
N PRO A 152 -14.39 14.16 3.94
CA PRO A 152 -15.53 14.33 4.84
C PRO A 152 -16.81 13.76 4.22
N GLY A 153 -17.52 12.93 4.97
CA GLY A 153 -18.70 12.16 4.53
C GLY A 153 -18.41 10.75 4.09
N ASP A 154 -17.14 10.36 3.96
CA ASP A 154 -16.75 8.96 3.70
C ASP A 154 -16.89 8.11 4.96
N VAL A 155 -16.86 6.78 4.75
CA VAL A 155 -16.72 5.79 5.82
C VAL A 155 -15.41 5.04 5.59
N ALA A 156 -14.47 5.17 6.53
CA ALA A 156 -13.24 4.40 6.54
C ALA A 156 -13.53 2.98 7.01
N ARG A 157 -13.06 1.99 6.24
CA ARG A 157 -13.14 0.58 6.63
C ARG A 157 -11.79 0.11 7.10
N LEU A 158 -11.74 -0.26 8.38
CA LEU A 158 -10.52 -0.69 9.05
C LEU A 158 -10.60 -2.17 9.38
N VAL A 159 -9.48 -2.88 9.22
CA VAL A 159 -9.33 -4.27 9.66
C VAL A 159 -8.28 -4.30 10.76
N VAL A 160 -8.62 -4.91 11.89
CA VAL A 160 -7.65 -5.16 12.96
C VAL A 160 -6.92 -6.45 12.68
N ARG A 161 -5.60 -6.37 12.65
CA ARG A 161 -4.68 -7.51 12.56
C ARG A 161 -3.92 -7.62 13.87
N GLY A 162 -3.79 -8.82 14.38
CA GLY A 162 -2.98 -9.05 15.60
C GLY A 162 -2.88 -10.52 15.91
N ASP A 163 -1.80 -10.86 16.63
CA ASP A 163 -1.55 -12.23 17.07
C ASP A 163 -2.41 -12.57 18.28
N SER A 164 -3.15 -13.68 18.17
CA SER A 164 -3.91 -14.26 19.31
C SER A 164 -4.79 -13.25 20.05
N ILE A 165 -5.57 -12.46 19.37
CA ILE A 165 -6.49 -11.50 19.98
C ILE A 165 -7.60 -12.29 20.67
N THR A 166 -7.56 -12.40 22.01
CA THR A 166 -8.53 -13.13 22.85
C THR A 166 -9.45 -12.22 23.64
N GLY A 167 -9.16 -10.95 23.74
CA GLY A 167 -9.90 -9.95 24.52
C GLY A 167 -10.61 -8.90 23.67
N PRO A 168 -11.47 -8.07 24.27
CA PRO A 168 -12.10 -6.96 23.57
C PRO A 168 -11.04 -5.93 23.13
N ILE A 169 -11.23 -5.35 21.95
CA ILE A 169 -10.39 -4.30 21.39
C ILE A 169 -11.17 -2.99 21.45
N LEU A 170 -10.59 -1.96 22.03
CA LEU A 170 -11.09 -0.60 21.94
C LEU A 170 -10.43 0.08 20.73
N VAL A 171 -11.24 0.56 19.80
CA VAL A 171 -10.79 1.40 18.69
C VAL A 171 -11.27 2.81 18.94
N THR A 172 -10.38 3.78 18.83
CA THR A 172 -10.66 5.21 19.00
C THR A 172 -10.28 5.98 17.74
N LYS A 173 -11.02 7.05 17.46
CA LYS A 173 -10.62 8.09 16.51
C LYS A 173 -10.25 9.32 17.31
N GLU A 174 -9.00 9.72 17.24
CA GLU A 174 -8.41 10.76 18.07
C GLU A 174 -7.83 11.88 17.23
N GLY A 175 -8.11 13.10 17.62
CA GLY A 175 -7.47 14.33 17.18
C GLY A 175 -7.04 15.11 18.42
N GLN A 176 -7.59 16.30 18.63
CA GLN A 176 -7.41 17.03 19.91
C GLN A 176 -8.14 16.34 21.08
N HIS A 177 -9.12 15.53 20.80
CA HIS A 177 -9.89 14.70 21.74
C HIS A 177 -10.40 13.45 21.01
N VAL A 178 -10.86 12.46 21.77
CA VAL A 178 -11.52 11.27 21.21
C VAL A 178 -12.87 11.71 20.65
N SER A 179 -13.02 11.64 19.32
CA SER A 179 -14.26 12.02 18.63
C SER A 179 -15.19 10.84 18.35
N TRP A 180 -14.63 9.62 18.31
CA TRP A 180 -15.38 8.40 18.11
C TRP A 180 -14.68 7.21 18.77
N HIS A 181 -15.44 6.21 19.19
CA HIS A 181 -14.88 4.95 19.71
C HIS A 181 -15.83 3.79 19.49
N GLN A 182 -15.28 2.59 19.39
CA GLN A 182 -16.01 1.33 19.33
C GLN A 182 -15.24 0.22 20.06
N VAL A 183 -15.97 -0.64 20.77
CA VAL A 183 -15.40 -1.85 21.36
C VAL A 183 -15.77 -3.04 20.49
N LEU A 184 -14.75 -3.74 20.03
CA LEU A 184 -14.89 -4.97 19.24
C LEU A 184 -14.69 -6.19 20.13
N ARG A 185 -15.39 -7.26 19.83
CA ARG A 185 -15.12 -8.59 20.39
C ARG A 185 -14.45 -9.44 19.33
N PRO A 186 -13.28 -10.05 19.59
CA PRO A 186 -12.57 -10.84 18.60
C PRO A 186 -13.38 -12.11 18.32
N ALA A 187 -14.15 -12.11 17.28
CA ALA A 187 -14.76 -13.26 16.64
C ALA A 187 -15.11 -12.97 15.19
N ALA A 188 -14.84 -11.75 14.73
CA ALA A 188 -15.28 -11.31 13.42
C ALA A 188 -14.10 -10.77 12.64
N SER A 189 -13.90 -11.32 11.49
CA SER A 189 -13.19 -10.74 10.35
C SER A 189 -13.95 -9.51 9.77
N ASP A 190 -14.77 -8.85 10.58
CA ASP A 190 -15.58 -7.74 10.13
C ASP A 190 -14.77 -6.46 10.13
N ALA A 191 -14.83 -5.76 9.00
CA ALA A 191 -14.25 -4.43 8.91
C ALA A 191 -14.99 -3.48 9.84
N ILE A 192 -14.23 -2.68 10.59
CA ILE A 192 -14.76 -1.59 11.42
C ILE A 192 -15.09 -0.44 10.50
N GLU A 193 -16.29 0.12 10.61
CA GLU A 193 -16.69 1.30 9.87
C GLU A 193 -16.55 2.54 10.75
N VAL A 194 -15.63 3.43 10.37
CA VAL A 194 -15.37 4.68 11.07
C VAL A 194 -15.86 5.83 10.20
N PRO A 195 -16.83 6.63 10.67
CA PRO A 195 -17.28 7.79 9.93
C PRO A 195 -16.17 8.86 9.88
N VAL A 196 -16.02 9.49 8.71
CA VAL A 196 -15.10 10.59 8.49
C VAL A 196 -15.91 11.87 8.33
N ASP A 197 -15.63 12.88 9.13
CA ASP A 197 -16.36 14.16 9.12
C ASP A 197 -15.42 15.34 8.88
N SER A 198 -15.99 16.55 8.81
CA SER A 198 -15.21 17.75 8.53
C SER A 198 -14.24 18.16 9.65
N ALA A 199 -14.41 17.62 10.85
CA ALA A 199 -13.49 17.85 11.97
C ALA A 199 -12.22 17.00 11.85
N ASP A 200 -12.22 15.98 10.98
CA ASP A 200 -11.09 15.10 10.73
C ASP A 200 -10.13 15.63 9.63
N ILE A 201 -10.33 16.89 9.20
CA ILE A 201 -9.43 17.52 8.21
C ILE A 201 -8.06 17.69 8.84
N GLY A 202 -7.08 16.94 8.32
CA GLY A 202 -5.73 16.82 8.86
C GLY A 202 -5.41 15.37 9.17
N ASP A 203 -4.45 15.15 10.06
CA ASP A 203 -4.09 13.80 10.51
C ASP A 203 -4.92 13.43 11.75
N VAL A 204 -5.62 12.30 11.69
CA VAL A 204 -6.27 11.65 12.85
C VAL A 204 -5.61 10.29 13.08
N TYR A 205 -5.52 9.89 14.34
CA TYR A 205 -4.87 8.67 14.80
C TYR A 205 -5.88 7.72 15.47
#